data_2fceab1eb4e53609d6b0c9f9290d6f46
#
_entry.id   2fceab1eb4e53609d6b0c9f9290d6f46
#
_cell.length_a   1.000
_cell.length_b   1.000
_cell.length_c   1.000
_cell.angle_alpha   90.00
_cell.angle_beta   90.00
_cell.angle_gamma   90.00
#
_symmetry.space_group_name_H-M   'P 1'
#
loop_
_entity.id
_entity.type
_entity.pdbx_description
1 polymer ?
#
loop_
_entity_poly.entity_id
_entity_poly.type
_entity_poly.pdbx_seq_one_letter_code
_entity_poly.pdbx_strand_id
1 'polypeptide(L)'
;VYKLHDEINKKDYTLMNLHFQGGAKRFMTNELVQFFNQDKLIKIGTDYGGWWIPESLHLDETSVVYSGGVGQDMSFDILLQHKYNCQIVLIDPTKKAIQHFNDIQSYYKNNKNPYVITGNIQKDYIDVIQPLDPNFNKMTYVNIGLWKECTTLKFFKQTNENHVSQTLVETMFGNSYDVVNVNTIKNIMQENNHTKIDMLKLDIEGAEIEVVERMFDDNIYPSYVLIEFDLYLKKKDPMNKTKALIERMLFKEQYK
;
A
#
# COMPACT_ATOMS: atom_id res chain seq x y z
N VAL A 1 -10.95 -16.32 -22.15
CA VAL A 1 -9.67 -15.57 -22.07
C VAL A 1 -9.53 -14.63 -23.26
N TYR A 2 -9.62 -15.10 -24.52
CA TYR A 2 -9.53 -14.23 -25.70
C TYR A 2 -10.63 -13.16 -25.79
N LYS A 3 -11.88 -13.47 -25.43
CA LYS A 3 -12.97 -12.49 -25.40
C LYS A 3 -12.76 -11.39 -24.33
N LEU A 4 -12.21 -11.78 -23.20
CA LEU A 4 -11.89 -10.85 -22.12
C LEU A 4 -10.79 -9.86 -22.53
N HIS A 5 -9.76 -10.35 -23.21
CA HIS A 5 -8.66 -9.56 -23.73
C HIS A 5 -9.13 -8.49 -24.75
N ASP A 6 -10.08 -8.84 -25.63
CA ASP A 6 -10.65 -7.92 -26.62
C ASP A 6 -11.57 -6.85 -25.98
N GLU A 7 -12.25 -7.21 -24.88
CA GLU A 7 -13.05 -6.24 -24.12
C GLU A 7 -12.18 -5.29 -23.29
N ILE A 8 -11.06 -5.78 -22.78
CA ILE A 8 -10.08 -5.01 -22.02
C ILE A 8 -9.42 -3.95 -22.90
N ASN A 9 -8.97 -4.30 -24.08
CA ASN A 9 -8.30 -3.36 -24.99
C ASN A 9 -9.21 -2.23 -25.54
N LYS A 10 -10.50 -2.25 -25.24
CA LYS A 10 -11.46 -1.23 -25.72
C LYS A 10 -11.80 -0.14 -24.71
N LYS A 11 -11.26 -0.20 -23.51
CA LYS A 11 -11.61 0.72 -22.41
C LYS A 11 -10.33 1.26 -21.78
N ASP A 12 -10.34 2.52 -21.34
CA ASP A 12 -9.27 3.11 -20.53
C ASP A 12 -9.20 2.40 -19.18
N TYR A 13 -8.28 1.44 -19.07
CA TYR A 13 -8.17 0.60 -17.87
C TYR A 13 -7.22 1.16 -16.84
N THR A 14 -7.69 1.11 -15.67
CA THR A 14 -6.94 1.20 -14.43
C THR A 14 -6.05 -0.01 -14.27
N LEU A 15 -4.77 0.19 -14.12
CA LEU A 15 -3.82 -0.88 -13.91
C LEU A 15 -3.83 -1.31 -12.45
N MET A 16 -4.11 -2.59 -12.21
CA MET A 16 -4.02 -3.19 -10.90
C MET A 16 -2.73 -3.99 -10.79
N ASN A 17 -1.82 -3.56 -9.93
CA ASN A 17 -0.63 -4.31 -9.60
C ASN A 17 -0.87 -5.15 -8.35
N LEU A 18 -0.93 -6.46 -8.53
CA LEU A 18 -0.93 -7.40 -7.43
C LEU A 18 0.52 -7.82 -7.18
N HIS A 19 1.12 -7.29 -6.12
CA HIS A 19 2.44 -7.71 -5.71
C HIS A 19 2.33 -9.00 -4.89
N PHE A 20 2.92 -10.08 -5.39
CA PHE A 20 2.99 -11.35 -4.70
C PHE A 20 4.44 -11.66 -4.33
N GLN A 21 4.78 -11.56 -3.06
CA GLN A 21 6.08 -12.03 -2.59
C GLN A 21 6.15 -13.56 -2.56
N GLY A 22 7.21 -14.10 -3.12
CA GLY A 22 7.82 -15.40 -2.88
C GLY A 22 7.05 -16.70 -3.14
N GLY A 23 5.76 -16.80 -2.92
CA GLY A 23 5.02 -18.07 -2.94
C GLY A 23 3.77 -18.10 -3.80
N ALA A 24 3.21 -16.97 -4.07
CA ALA A 24 1.90 -16.84 -4.72
C ALA A 24 1.91 -17.15 -6.23
N LYS A 25 3.05 -17.11 -6.89
CA LYS A 25 3.19 -17.56 -8.29
C LYS A 25 2.66 -18.98 -8.56
N ARG A 26 2.47 -19.79 -7.51
CA ARG A 26 1.97 -21.16 -7.64
C ARG A 26 0.45 -21.28 -7.76
N PHE A 27 -0.30 -20.22 -7.46
CA PHE A 27 -1.77 -20.31 -7.34
C PHE A 27 -2.53 -19.31 -8.22
N MET A 28 -1.85 -18.34 -8.79
CA MET A 28 -2.47 -17.57 -9.87
C MET A 28 -2.59 -18.51 -11.07
N THR A 29 -3.79 -18.64 -11.61
CA THR A 29 -3.96 -19.32 -12.89
C THR A 29 -3.05 -18.64 -13.90
N ASN A 30 -2.45 -19.38 -14.81
CA ASN A 30 -1.63 -18.83 -15.90
C ASN A 30 -2.34 -17.67 -16.64
N GLU A 31 -3.64 -17.63 -16.57
CA GLU A 31 -4.52 -16.61 -17.12
C GLU A 31 -4.36 -15.23 -16.43
N LEU A 32 -4.33 -15.18 -15.08
CA LEU A 32 -4.10 -13.93 -14.35
C LEU A 32 -2.67 -13.42 -14.52
N VAL A 33 -1.68 -14.32 -14.55
CA VAL A 33 -0.28 -13.95 -14.77
C VAL A 33 -0.07 -13.40 -16.19
N GLN A 34 -0.75 -13.93 -17.21
CA GLN A 34 -0.68 -13.41 -18.58
C GLN A 34 -1.32 -12.02 -18.71
N PHE A 35 -2.33 -11.73 -17.90
CA PHE A 35 -3.00 -10.44 -17.87
C PHE A 35 -2.07 -9.29 -17.43
N PHE A 36 -1.16 -9.56 -16.49
CA PHE A 36 -0.23 -8.56 -15.94
C PHE A 36 1.10 -8.45 -16.72
N ASN A 37 1.37 -9.32 -17.67
CA ASN A 37 2.63 -9.32 -18.43
C ASN A 37 2.65 -8.35 -19.62
N GLN A 38 1.62 -7.54 -19.83
CA GLN A 38 1.55 -6.67 -21.01
C GLN A 38 2.31 -5.35 -20.83
N ASP A 39 2.42 -4.86 -19.60
CA ASP A 39 3.19 -3.67 -19.32
C ASP A 39 4.55 -4.01 -18.72
N LYS A 40 5.55 -3.27 -19.14
CA LYS A 40 6.86 -3.34 -18.50
C LYS A 40 6.74 -2.79 -17.09
N LEU A 41 7.03 -3.64 -16.10
CA LEU A 41 7.04 -3.26 -14.71
C LEU A 41 8.43 -2.80 -14.29
N ILE A 42 8.49 -1.72 -13.54
CA ILE A 42 9.70 -1.25 -12.87
C ILE A 42 9.49 -1.29 -11.36
N LYS A 43 10.52 -1.66 -10.62
CA LYS A 43 10.51 -1.61 -9.16
C LYS A 43 11.02 -0.25 -8.70
N ILE A 44 10.30 0.39 -7.80
CA ILE A 44 10.74 1.62 -7.14
C ILE A 44 10.74 1.43 -5.62
N GLY A 45 11.75 1.98 -4.95
CA GLY A 45 12.03 1.76 -3.53
C GLY A 45 13.18 0.77 -3.30
N THR A 46 13.39 0.37 -2.05
CA THR A 46 14.40 -0.63 -1.64
C THR A 46 14.03 -2.04 -2.13
N ASP A 47 14.94 -2.98 -1.89
CA ASP A 47 14.63 -4.40 -2.15
C ASP A 47 13.54 -4.94 -1.24
N TYR A 48 13.40 -4.40 -0.04
CA TYR A 48 12.39 -4.81 0.94
C TYR A 48 11.06 -4.07 0.79
N GLY A 49 11.06 -2.73 0.88
CA GLY A 49 9.85 -1.89 0.88
C GLY A 49 9.45 -1.36 -0.50
N GLY A 50 10.18 -1.73 -1.55
CA GLY A 50 9.89 -1.28 -2.90
C GLY A 50 8.75 -2.05 -3.57
N TRP A 51 8.03 -1.35 -4.45
CA TRP A 51 6.87 -1.87 -5.17
C TRP A 51 7.09 -1.87 -6.68
N TRP A 52 6.48 -2.84 -7.34
CA TRP A 52 6.44 -2.90 -8.79
C TRP A 52 5.30 -2.03 -9.32
N ILE A 53 5.64 -1.10 -10.20
CA ILE A 53 4.68 -0.24 -10.88
C ILE A 53 4.84 -0.37 -12.39
N PRO A 54 3.79 -0.10 -13.19
CA PRO A 54 3.95 -0.03 -14.64
C PRO A 54 4.89 1.11 -15.03
N GLU A 55 5.72 0.87 -16.01
CA GLU A 55 6.56 1.94 -16.60
C GLU A 55 5.68 3.07 -17.20
N SER A 56 4.48 2.70 -17.65
CA SER A 56 3.46 3.61 -18.16
C SER A 56 2.67 4.37 -17.07
N LEU A 57 2.99 4.17 -15.78
CA LEU A 57 2.30 4.88 -14.69
C LEU A 57 2.31 6.39 -14.93
N HIS A 58 1.11 6.96 -14.96
CA HIS A 58 0.91 8.38 -15.16
C HIS A 58 0.34 9.04 -13.91
N LEU A 59 1.19 9.73 -13.17
CA LEU A 59 0.84 10.59 -12.05
C LEU A 59 1.47 11.97 -12.29
N ASP A 60 0.90 12.98 -11.68
CA ASP A 60 1.38 14.36 -11.73
C ASP A 60 1.19 15.08 -10.38
N GLU A 61 1.45 16.36 -10.35
CA GLU A 61 1.37 17.21 -9.16
C GLU A 61 -0.04 17.39 -8.60
N THR A 62 -1.08 17.02 -9.36
CA THR A 62 -2.50 17.05 -8.95
C THR A 62 -3.00 15.68 -8.49
N SER A 63 -2.18 14.65 -8.69
CA SER A 63 -2.51 13.29 -8.31
C SER A 63 -2.46 13.10 -6.80
N VAL A 64 -3.37 12.27 -6.29
CA VAL A 64 -3.49 11.92 -4.88
C VAL A 64 -3.22 10.44 -4.68
N VAL A 65 -2.22 10.12 -3.86
CA VAL A 65 -1.81 8.76 -3.53
C VAL A 65 -2.12 8.48 -2.05
N TYR A 66 -2.75 7.34 -1.78
CA TYR A 66 -2.94 6.83 -0.43
C TYR A 66 -2.07 5.60 -0.24
N SER A 67 -1.22 5.63 0.78
CA SER A 67 -0.29 4.55 1.13
C SER A 67 -0.60 4.03 2.52
N GLY A 68 -1.25 2.88 2.59
CA GLY A 68 -1.55 2.16 3.84
C GLY A 68 -0.45 1.14 4.17
N GLY A 69 0.01 1.15 5.43
CA GLY A 69 1.13 0.34 5.89
C GLY A 69 2.48 0.92 5.50
N VAL A 70 2.93 1.89 6.29
CA VAL A 70 4.18 2.63 6.02
C VAL A 70 5.40 1.93 6.63
N GLY A 71 5.24 1.39 7.84
CA GLY A 71 6.31 0.70 8.55
C GLY A 71 7.56 1.55 8.78
N GLN A 72 8.72 0.93 8.62
CA GLN A 72 10.02 1.59 8.72
C GLN A 72 10.77 1.65 7.36
N ASP A 73 10.02 1.57 6.25
CA ASP A 73 10.56 1.76 4.91
C ASP A 73 9.60 2.58 4.05
N MET A 74 9.92 3.84 3.87
CA MET A 74 9.18 4.81 3.05
C MET A 74 9.84 5.04 1.69
N SER A 75 10.77 4.19 1.27
CA SER A 75 11.55 4.41 0.04
C SER A 75 10.66 4.50 -1.20
N PHE A 76 9.61 3.68 -1.25
CA PHE A 76 8.59 3.75 -2.31
C PHE A 76 7.89 5.10 -2.34
N ASP A 77 7.37 5.54 -1.20
CA ASP A 77 6.60 6.78 -1.08
C ASP A 77 7.45 8.02 -1.39
N ILE A 78 8.68 8.05 -0.88
CA ILE A 78 9.65 9.13 -1.11
C ILE A 78 9.99 9.22 -2.60
N LEU A 79 10.27 8.08 -3.24
CA LEU A 79 10.63 8.03 -4.64
C LEU A 79 9.46 8.41 -5.55
N LEU A 80 8.25 7.95 -5.20
CA LEU A 80 7.04 8.32 -5.91
C LEU A 80 6.78 9.83 -5.82
N GLN A 81 6.88 10.41 -4.61
CA GLN A 81 6.71 11.83 -4.40
C GLN A 81 7.77 12.66 -5.14
N HIS A 82 9.04 12.26 -5.05
CA HIS A 82 10.13 12.93 -5.77
C HIS A 82 9.92 12.93 -7.29
N LYS A 83 9.48 11.78 -7.84
CA LYS A 83 9.34 11.60 -9.29
C LYS A 83 8.15 12.35 -9.87
N TYR A 84 7.01 12.33 -9.18
CA TYR A 84 5.74 12.85 -9.72
C TYR A 84 5.26 14.13 -9.05
N ASN A 85 5.90 14.57 -7.98
CA ASN A 85 5.48 15.71 -7.17
C ASN A 85 4.01 15.65 -6.73
N CYS A 86 3.45 14.43 -6.60
CA CYS A 86 2.06 14.16 -6.23
C CYS A 86 1.83 14.37 -4.73
N GLN A 87 0.56 14.44 -4.31
CA GLN A 87 0.18 14.42 -2.91
C GLN A 87 0.17 12.98 -2.39
N ILE A 88 0.75 12.73 -1.22
CA ILE A 88 0.78 11.41 -0.59
C ILE A 88 0.19 11.48 0.81
N VAL A 89 -0.79 10.63 1.08
CA VAL A 89 -1.35 10.39 2.41
C VAL A 89 -0.82 9.05 2.91
N LEU A 90 0.06 9.11 3.90
CA LEU A 90 0.67 7.97 4.56
C LEU A 90 -0.21 7.56 5.74
N ILE A 91 -0.65 6.31 5.78
CA ILE A 91 -1.62 5.83 6.77
C ILE A 91 -1.04 4.63 7.51
N ASP A 92 -0.71 4.81 8.78
CA ASP A 92 -0.18 3.74 9.63
C ASP A 92 -0.38 4.11 11.10
N PRO A 93 -0.99 3.23 11.95
CA PRO A 93 -1.25 3.51 13.36
C PRO A 93 -0.05 3.20 14.27
N THR A 94 1.04 2.67 13.74
CA THR A 94 2.13 2.16 14.57
C THR A 94 3.09 3.27 15.01
N LYS A 95 3.54 3.16 16.27
CA LYS A 95 4.51 4.11 16.82
C LYS A 95 5.84 4.12 16.06
N LYS A 96 6.23 2.96 15.53
CA LYS A 96 7.47 2.83 14.75
C LYS A 96 7.37 3.58 13.42
N ALA A 97 6.22 3.50 12.73
CA ALA A 97 6.02 4.18 11.47
C ALA A 97 5.98 5.70 11.62
N ILE A 98 5.26 6.25 12.62
CA ILE A 98 5.24 7.70 12.84
C ILE A 98 6.62 8.22 13.26
N GLN A 99 7.35 7.46 14.07
CA GLN A 99 8.72 7.82 14.44
C GLN A 99 9.61 7.86 13.19
N HIS A 100 9.52 6.82 12.34
CA HIS A 100 10.27 6.76 11.11
C HIS A 100 9.96 7.93 10.16
N PHE A 101 8.68 8.28 10.00
CA PHE A 101 8.27 9.45 9.22
C PHE A 101 8.94 10.74 9.73
N ASN A 102 8.93 10.96 11.05
CA ASN A 102 9.56 12.13 11.67
C ASN A 102 11.08 12.13 11.49
N ASP A 103 11.71 10.96 11.62
CA ASP A 103 13.14 10.78 11.41
C ASP A 103 13.54 11.12 9.96
N ILE A 104 12.76 10.65 8.99
CA ILE A 104 12.99 10.93 7.56
C ILE A 104 12.80 12.42 7.25
N GLN A 105 11.77 13.08 7.79
CA GLN A 105 11.66 14.52 7.66
C GLN A 105 12.88 15.26 8.25
N SER A 106 13.35 14.80 9.42
CA SER A 106 14.53 15.35 10.08
C SER A 106 15.80 15.10 9.28
N TYR A 107 15.93 13.92 8.67
CA TYR A 107 17.01 13.57 7.77
C TYR A 107 17.16 14.60 6.64
N TYR A 108 16.09 14.88 5.91
CA TYR A 108 16.13 15.85 4.81
C TYR A 108 16.34 17.30 5.30
N LYS A 109 15.76 17.68 6.43
CA LYS A 109 15.97 19.00 7.04
C LYS A 109 17.40 19.23 7.53
N ASN A 110 18.10 18.18 7.95
CA ASN A 110 19.46 18.22 8.51
C ASN A 110 20.53 17.77 7.51
N ASN A 111 20.47 18.30 6.29
CA ASN A 111 21.45 18.02 5.23
C ASN A 111 21.68 16.51 4.99
N LYS A 112 20.61 15.72 5.06
CA LYS A 112 20.61 14.27 4.87
C LYS A 112 21.56 13.53 5.83
N ASN A 113 21.51 13.92 7.10
CA ASN A 113 22.26 13.25 8.15
C ASN A 113 21.62 11.90 8.52
N PRO A 114 22.23 10.74 8.22
CA PRO A 114 21.63 9.42 8.47
C PRO A 114 21.54 9.08 9.96
N TYR A 115 22.29 9.73 10.83
CA TYR A 115 22.27 9.45 12.27
C TYR A 115 20.97 9.87 12.98
N VAL A 116 20.10 10.63 12.30
CA VAL A 116 18.77 11.00 12.85
C VAL A 116 17.74 9.88 12.65
N ILE A 117 18.01 8.90 11.77
CA ILE A 117 17.07 7.82 11.45
C ILE A 117 17.30 6.69 12.46
N THR A 118 16.24 6.34 13.18
CA THR A 118 16.26 5.31 14.21
C THR A 118 15.49 4.05 13.77
N GLY A 119 15.70 2.93 14.48
CA GLY A 119 15.03 1.66 14.21
C GLY A 119 15.77 0.76 13.22
N ASN A 120 15.08 -0.26 12.74
CA ASN A 120 15.63 -1.27 11.83
C ASN A 120 15.39 -0.85 10.38
N ILE A 121 16.37 -0.19 9.79
CA ILE A 121 16.33 0.19 8.36
C ILE A 121 17.09 -0.84 7.50
N GLN A 122 16.70 -0.99 6.26
CA GLN A 122 17.37 -1.86 5.29
C GLN A 122 18.74 -1.29 4.91
N LYS A 123 19.67 -2.17 4.49
CA LYS A 123 21.04 -1.75 4.17
C LYS A 123 21.11 -0.75 3.02
N ASP A 124 20.25 -0.92 2.02
CA ASP A 124 20.16 -0.09 0.82
C ASP A 124 19.30 1.16 1.01
N TYR A 125 18.64 1.31 2.17
CA TYR A 125 17.65 2.37 2.39
C TYR A 125 18.21 3.77 2.18
N ILE A 126 19.34 4.07 2.82
CA ILE A 126 19.99 5.39 2.70
C ILE A 126 20.45 5.62 1.25
N ASP A 127 21.04 4.63 0.61
CA ASP A 127 21.53 4.75 -0.76
C ASP A 127 20.38 5.06 -1.73
N VAL A 128 19.20 4.48 -1.49
CA VAL A 128 18.00 4.71 -2.29
C VAL A 128 17.43 6.12 -2.08
N ILE A 129 17.32 6.59 -0.83
CA ILE A 129 16.65 7.87 -0.54
C ILE A 129 17.56 9.09 -0.64
N GLN A 130 18.88 8.92 -0.44
CA GLN A 130 19.84 10.03 -0.41
C GLN A 130 19.85 10.92 -1.67
N PRO A 131 19.77 10.38 -2.90
CA PRO A 131 19.77 11.20 -4.12
C PRO A 131 18.46 11.96 -4.35
N LEU A 132 17.40 11.62 -3.60
CA LEU A 132 16.07 12.16 -3.81
C LEU A 132 15.88 13.50 -3.08
N ASP A 133 14.90 14.27 -3.53
CA ASP A 133 14.51 15.55 -2.92
C ASP A 133 12.97 15.65 -2.88
N PRO A 134 12.32 14.93 -1.95
CA PRO A 134 10.86 14.91 -1.84
C PRO A 134 10.33 16.19 -1.20
N ASN A 135 9.16 16.63 -1.65
CA ASN A 135 8.45 17.75 -1.05
C ASN A 135 7.55 17.27 0.09
N PHE A 136 8.03 17.32 1.32
CA PHE A 136 7.25 16.92 2.50
C PHE A 136 6.00 17.77 2.78
N ASN A 137 5.87 18.96 2.17
CA ASN A 137 4.62 19.73 2.28
C ASN A 137 3.45 19.07 1.53
N LYS A 138 3.75 18.12 0.64
CA LYS A 138 2.76 17.30 -0.06
C LYS A 138 2.62 15.89 0.52
N MET A 139 3.23 15.61 1.66
CA MET A 139 3.15 14.33 2.35
C MET A 139 2.45 14.52 3.70
N THR A 140 1.27 13.93 3.86
CA THR A 140 0.49 13.97 5.10
C THR A 140 0.56 12.62 5.78
N TYR A 141 0.90 12.57 7.06
CA TYR A 141 0.85 11.35 7.85
C TYR A 141 -0.43 11.29 8.69
N VAL A 142 -1.16 10.20 8.56
CA VAL A 142 -2.40 9.93 9.29
C VAL A 142 -2.17 8.75 10.23
N ASN A 143 -2.07 9.04 11.53
CA ASN A 143 -1.80 8.05 12.59
C ASN A 143 -3.07 7.27 12.94
N ILE A 144 -3.55 6.43 12.01
CA ILE A 144 -4.77 5.63 12.15
C ILE A 144 -4.64 4.35 11.33
N GLY A 145 -5.32 3.27 11.73
CA GLY A 145 -5.41 2.06 10.91
C GLY A 145 -6.52 2.16 9.86
N LEU A 146 -6.36 1.44 8.76
CA LEU A 146 -7.43 1.28 7.77
C LEU A 146 -8.33 0.10 8.16
N TRP A 147 -9.65 0.32 8.09
CA TRP A 147 -10.66 -0.68 8.33
C TRP A 147 -11.97 -0.35 7.61
N LYS A 148 -12.93 -1.28 7.65
CA LYS A 148 -14.25 -1.09 7.04
C LYS A 148 -15.18 -0.13 7.78
N GLU A 149 -14.85 0.27 9.00
CA GLU A 149 -15.64 1.16 9.84
C GLU A 149 -14.77 2.00 10.78
N CYS A 150 -15.30 3.11 11.26
CA CYS A 150 -14.65 3.96 12.25
C CYS A 150 -14.87 3.38 13.64
N THR A 151 -13.81 2.86 14.26
CA THR A 151 -13.86 2.24 15.60
C THR A 151 -12.46 2.15 16.20
N THR A 152 -12.33 1.42 17.30
CA THR A 152 -11.04 1.01 17.87
C THR A 152 -10.88 -0.50 17.78
N LEU A 153 -9.71 -0.95 17.40
CA LEU A 153 -9.39 -2.38 17.27
C LEU A 153 -8.09 -2.74 17.98
N LYS A 154 -7.93 -4.03 18.27
CA LYS A 154 -6.68 -4.59 18.74
C LYS A 154 -5.73 -4.80 17.58
N PHE A 155 -4.54 -4.27 17.71
CA PHE A 155 -3.47 -4.42 16.74
C PHE A 155 -2.41 -5.36 17.33
N PHE A 156 -2.42 -6.60 16.88
CA PHE A 156 -1.59 -7.67 17.46
C PHE A 156 -0.14 -7.54 17.00
N LYS A 157 0.78 -7.66 17.98
CA LYS A 157 2.22 -7.53 17.76
C LYS A 157 2.85 -8.88 17.45
N GLN A 158 3.86 -8.90 16.63
CA GLN A 158 4.71 -10.07 16.48
C GLN A 158 5.44 -10.36 17.80
N THR A 159 5.66 -11.65 18.09
CA THR A 159 6.43 -12.09 19.26
C THR A 159 7.91 -11.67 19.19
N ASN A 160 8.44 -11.43 18.00
CA ASN A 160 9.77 -10.89 17.80
C ASN A 160 9.70 -9.35 17.70
N GLU A 161 10.20 -8.66 18.70
CA GLU A 161 10.20 -7.19 18.79
C GLU A 161 10.98 -6.48 17.68
N ASN A 162 11.85 -7.20 16.98
CA ASN A 162 12.59 -6.66 15.82
C ASN A 162 11.71 -6.55 14.56
N HIS A 163 10.58 -7.23 14.50
CA HIS A 163 9.64 -7.09 13.41
C HIS A 163 8.73 -5.87 13.61
N VAL A 164 8.41 -5.19 12.52
CA VAL A 164 7.62 -3.95 12.52
C VAL A 164 6.15 -4.24 12.32
N SER A 165 5.85 -5.33 11.63
CA SER A 165 4.50 -5.70 11.22
C SER A 165 3.58 -5.94 12.41
N GLN A 166 2.40 -5.32 12.38
CA GLN A 166 1.29 -5.54 13.31
C GLN A 166 0.01 -5.76 12.52
N THR A 167 -0.90 -6.59 13.02
CA THR A 167 -2.11 -6.98 12.29
C THR A 167 -3.37 -6.83 13.13
N LEU A 168 -4.50 -6.60 12.48
CA LEU A 168 -5.84 -6.67 13.07
C LEU A 168 -6.34 -8.12 13.27
N VAL A 169 -5.60 -9.12 12.75
CA VAL A 169 -6.01 -10.52 12.76
C VAL A 169 -5.32 -11.27 13.90
N GLU A 170 -6.05 -11.58 14.97
CA GLU A 170 -5.56 -12.22 16.21
C GLU A 170 -4.74 -13.51 15.95
N THR A 171 -5.07 -14.27 14.94
CA THR A 171 -4.42 -15.56 14.65
C THR A 171 -3.09 -15.45 13.92
N MET A 172 -2.66 -14.24 13.53
CA MET A 172 -1.42 -14.06 12.76
C MET A 172 -0.19 -13.87 13.64
N PHE A 173 -0.33 -13.21 14.79
CA PHE A 173 0.75 -12.88 15.69
C PHE A 173 0.41 -13.29 17.13
N GLY A 174 1.28 -13.01 18.07
CA GLY A 174 1.09 -13.37 19.48
C GLY A 174 -0.06 -12.63 20.18
N ASN A 175 -0.21 -12.85 21.50
CA ASN A 175 -1.32 -12.30 22.30
C ASN A 175 -1.10 -10.83 22.74
N SER A 176 0.07 -10.24 22.47
CA SER A 176 0.34 -8.84 22.81
C SER A 176 -0.26 -7.92 21.74
N TYR A 177 -0.97 -6.87 22.15
CA TYR A 177 -1.62 -5.95 21.25
C TYR A 177 -1.59 -4.51 21.78
N ASP A 178 -1.66 -3.56 20.86
CA ASP A 178 -2.05 -2.18 21.13
C ASP A 178 -3.52 -1.96 20.73
N VAL A 179 -4.19 -1.01 21.35
CA VAL A 179 -5.51 -0.54 20.91
C VAL A 179 -5.28 0.67 20.01
N VAL A 180 -5.77 0.60 18.78
CA VAL A 180 -5.61 1.67 17.80
C VAL A 180 -6.95 2.15 17.27
N ASN A 181 -7.03 3.42 16.91
CA ASN A 181 -8.13 3.94 16.14
C ASN A 181 -8.02 3.46 14.69
N VAL A 182 -9.14 3.10 14.10
CA VAL A 182 -9.24 2.71 12.70
C VAL A 182 -10.35 3.50 12.00
N ASN A 183 -10.19 3.71 10.69
CA ASN A 183 -11.17 4.46 9.92
C ASN A 183 -11.28 3.91 8.48
N THR A 184 -12.32 4.34 7.78
CA THR A 184 -12.51 4.02 6.36
C THR A 184 -11.70 4.96 5.47
N ILE A 185 -11.37 4.49 4.26
CA ILE A 185 -10.76 5.34 3.23
C ILE A 185 -11.61 6.58 2.98
N LYS A 186 -12.94 6.43 2.91
CA LYS A 186 -13.89 7.53 2.68
C LYS A 186 -13.75 8.64 3.72
N ASN A 187 -13.74 8.29 5.00
CA ASN A 187 -13.62 9.28 6.07
C ASN A 187 -12.27 10.01 6.01
N ILE A 188 -11.17 9.26 5.75
CA ILE A 188 -9.84 9.86 5.60
C ILE A 188 -9.80 10.82 4.41
N MET A 189 -10.47 10.48 3.30
CA MET A 189 -10.62 11.39 2.15
C MET A 189 -11.35 12.67 2.54
N GLN A 190 -12.45 12.56 3.29
CA GLN A 190 -13.21 13.73 3.76
C GLN A 190 -12.38 14.64 4.67
N GLU A 191 -11.65 14.04 5.62
CA GLU A 191 -10.78 14.76 6.56
C GLU A 191 -9.63 15.50 5.84
N ASN A 192 -9.16 14.96 4.70
CA ASN A 192 -8.13 15.58 3.88
C ASN A 192 -8.68 16.43 2.71
N ASN A 193 -10.01 16.59 2.60
CA ASN A 193 -10.68 17.31 1.51
C ASN A 193 -10.36 16.73 0.12
N HIS A 194 -10.14 15.42 0.01
CA HIS A 194 -9.91 14.73 -1.25
C HIS A 194 -11.22 14.18 -1.83
N THR A 195 -11.43 14.38 -3.11
CA THR A 195 -12.60 13.88 -3.85
C THR A 195 -12.29 12.65 -4.70
N LYS A 196 -11.00 12.36 -4.91
CA LYS A 196 -10.50 11.20 -5.67
C LYS A 196 -9.21 10.66 -5.04
N ILE A 197 -8.90 9.43 -5.39
CA ILE A 197 -7.59 8.80 -5.17
C ILE A 197 -7.11 8.32 -6.53
N ASP A 198 -5.93 8.73 -6.96
CA ASP A 198 -5.34 8.27 -8.22
C ASP A 198 -4.60 6.95 -8.04
N MET A 199 -3.94 6.75 -6.89
CA MET A 199 -3.29 5.49 -6.53
C MET A 199 -3.55 5.12 -5.07
N LEU A 200 -3.83 3.84 -4.83
CA LEU A 200 -3.92 3.23 -3.50
C LEU A 200 -2.88 2.12 -3.37
N LYS A 201 -2.02 2.21 -2.35
CA LYS A 201 -1.14 1.11 -1.92
C LYS A 201 -1.65 0.57 -0.58
N LEU A 202 -1.75 -0.75 -0.45
CA LEU A 202 -2.13 -1.45 0.78
C LEU A 202 -1.15 -2.57 1.09
N ASP A 203 -0.54 -2.46 2.26
CA ASP A 203 0.30 -3.45 2.91
C ASP A 203 -0.01 -3.34 4.42
N ILE A 204 -1.19 -3.86 4.80
CA ILE A 204 -1.83 -3.60 6.10
C ILE A 204 -2.08 -4.88 6.89
N GLU A 205 -1.29 -5.90 6.59
CA GLU A 205 -1.11 -7.10 7.40
C GLU A 205 -2.41 -7.88 7.69
N GLY A 206 -3.26 -8.00 6.65
CA GLY A 206 -4.45 -8.85 6.66
C GLY A 206 -5.79 -8.12 6.73
N ALA A 207 -5.82 -6.80 6.67
CA ALA A 207 -7.05 -6.00 6.61
C ALA A 207 -7.49 -5.65 5.18
N GLU A 208 -6.72 -6.02 4.16
CA GLU A 208 -6.85 -5.57 2.77
C GLU A 208 -8.24 -5.86 2.21
N ILE A 209 -8.75 -7.08 2.43
CA ILE A 209 -10.04 -7.51 1.88
C ILE A 209 -11.17 -6.62 2.42
N GLU A 210 -11.26 -6.47 3.73
CA GLU A 210 -12.31 -5.70 4.39
C GLU A 210 -12.25 -4.20 3.99
N VAL A 211 -11.05 -3.67 3.81
CA VAL A 211 -10.83 -2.27 3.41
C VAL A 211 -11.25 -2.06 1.95
N VAL A 212 -10.85 -2.94 1.04
CA VAL A 212 -11.15 -2.80 -0.39
C VAL A 212 -12.63 -3.05 -0.68
N GLU A 213 -13.24 -4.05 -0.03
CA GLU A 213 -14.68 -4.26 -0.15
C GLU A 213 -15.46 -3.03 0.30
N ARG A 214 -15.09 -2.46 1.45
CA ARG A 214 -15.72 -1.23 1.94
C ARG A 214 -15.49 -0.03 1.02
N MET A 215 -14.30 0.11 0.47
CA MET A 215 -13.98 1.17 -0.48
C MET A 215 -14.90 1.12 -1.72
N PHE A 216 -15.17 -0.07 -2.26
CA PHE A 216 -16.10 -0.23 -3.37
C PHE A 216 -17.55 0.05 -2.98
N ASP A 217 -17.96 -0.36 -1.77
CA ASP A 217 -19.30 -0.04 -1.25
C ASP A 217 -19.51 1.47 -1.06
N ASP A 218 -18.43 2.20 -0.81
CA ASP A 218 -18.42 3.67 -0.75
C ASP A 218 -18.27 4.33 -2.13
N ASN A 219 -18.25 3.57 -3.22
CA ASN A 219 -18.06 4.03 -4.61
C ASN A 219 -16.72 4.77 -4.84
N ILE A 220 -15.66 4.30 -4.23
CA ILE A 220 -14.32 4.85 -4.40
C ILE A 220 -13.50 3.89 -5.27
N TYR A 221 -12.94 4.40 -6.37
CA TYR A 221 -12.25 3.62 -7.39
C TYR A 221 -10.94 4.30 -7.80
N PRO A 222 -9.82 3.99 -7.10
CA PRO A 222 -8.51 4.51 -7.48
C PRO A 222 -8.10 4.05 -8.88
N SER A 223 -7.38 4.90 -9.63
CA SER A 223 -6.88 4.54 -10.95
C SER A 223 -5.84 3.42 -10.91
N TYR A 224 -5.05 3.37 -9.85
CA TYR A 224 -4.06 2.31 -9.63
C TYR A 224 -4.22 1.74 -8.23
N VAL A 225 -4.15 0.42 -8.11
CA VAL A 225 -4.24 -0.27 -6.82
C VAL A 225 -3.10 -1.26 -6.68
N LEU A 226 -2.32 -1.10 -5.62
CA LEU A 226 -1.21 -1.97 -5.24
C LEU A 226 -1.59 -2.63 -3.92
N ILE A 227 -1.67 -3.96 -3.88
CA ILE A 227 -2.11 -4.69 -2.68
C ILE A 227 -1.18 -5.87 -2.41
N GLU A 228 -0.73 -5.99 -1.15
CA GLU A 228 -0.15 -7.22 -0.62
C GLU A 228 -1.22 -7.96 0.21
N PHE A 229 -1.61 -9.16 -0.24
CA PHE A 229 -2.64 -9.96 0.45
C PHE A 229 -2.03 -10.87 1.51
N ASP A 230 -1.80 -10.35 2.68
CA ASP A 230 -1.12 -11.04 3.77
C ASP A 230 -1.82 -12.31 4.27
N LEU A 231 -3.14 -12.29 4.40
CA LEU A 231 -3.89 -13.48 4.80
C LEU A 231 -3.68 -14.64 3.83
N TYR A 232 -3.63 -14.35 2.54
CA TYR A 232 -3.35 -15.33 1.51
C TYR A 232 -1.92 -15.85 1.62
N LEU A 233 -0.93 -14.96 1.71
CA LEU A 233 0.49 -15.30 1.82
C LEU A 233 0.77 -16.15 3.05
N LYS A 234 0.14 -15.83 4.18
CA LYS A 234 0.30 -16.55 5.45
C LYS A 234 -0.57 -17.81 5.55
N LYS A 235 -1.26 -18.21 4.46
CA LYS A 235 -2.16 -19.38 4.38
C LYS A 235 -3.26 -19.37 5.44
N LYS A 236 -3.69 -18.21 5.86
CA LYS A 236 -4.76 -17.98 6.85
C LYS A 236 -6.03 -17.41 6.22
N ASP A 237 -5.96 -17.04 4.93
CA ASP A 237 -7.13 -16.72 4.17
C ASP A 237 -7.77 -18.02 3.69
N PRO A 238 -9.07 -18.25 3.88
CA PRO A 238 -9.79 -19.10 2.98
C PRO A 238 -9.59 -18.51 1.58
N MET A 239 -8.74 -19.15 0.77
CA MET A 239 -8.32 -18.73 -0.60
C MET A 239 -9.46 -18.14 -1.45
N ASN A 240 -10.68 -18.49 -1.09
CA ASN A 240 -11.88 -18.00 -1.76
C ASN A 240 -12.16 -16.50 -1.57
N LYS A 241 -11.78 -15.88 -0.46
CA LYS A 241 -12.04 -14.45 -0.23
C LYS A 241 -11.13 -13.57 -1.06
N THR A 242 -9.83 -13.82 -1.03
CA THR A 242 -8.86 -13.08 -1.87
C THR A 242 -9.19 -13.25 -3.35
N LYS A 243 -9.46 -14.50 -3.79
CA LYS A 243 -9.85 -14.76 -5.17
C LYS A 243 -11.14 -14.04 -5.55
N ALA A 244 -12.16 -14.10 -4.71
CA ALA A 244 -13.44 -13.44 -4.96
C ALA A 244 -13.28 -11.90 -5.06
N LEU A 245 -12.43 -11.32 -4.21
CA LEU A 245 -12.13 -9.90 -4.28
C LEU A 245 -11.40 -9.54 -5.57
N ILE A 246 -10.38 -10.31 -5.96
CA ILE A 246 -9.66 -10.11 -7.23
C ILE A 246 -10.63 -10.21 -8.41
N GLU A 247 -11.50 -11.22 -8.43
CA GLU A 247 -12.54 -11.36 -9.46
C GLU A 247 -13.51 -10.16 -9.46
N ARG A 248 -13.94 -9.68 -8.29
CA ARG A 248 -14.75 -8.46 -8.17
C ARG A 248 -14.02 -7.26 -8.76
N MET A 249 -12.77 -7.06 -8.41
CA MET A 249 -11.94 -5.99 -8.92
C MET A 249 -11.78 -6.03 -10.44
N LEU A 250 -11.57 -7.21 -11.02
CA LEU A 250 -11.32 -7.37 -12.46
C LEU A 250 -12.59 -7.38 -13.31
N PHE A 251 -13.69 -7.97 -12.81
CA PHE A 251 -14.79 -8.35 -13.67
C PHE A 251 -16.12 -7.66 -13.36
N LYS A 252 -16.31 -7.15 -12.14
CA LYS A 252 -17.65 -6.65 -11.80
C LYS A 252 -17.83 -5.16 -11.93
N GLU A 253 -16.86 -4.34 -11.52
CA GLU A 253 -17.35 -3.02 -11.30
C GLU A 253 -16.61 -1.95 -11.94
N GLN A 254 -15.49 -2.03 -12.25
CA GLN A 254 -15.02 -0.90 -12.39
C GLN A 254 -13.92 -0.48 -13.02
N TYR A 255 -13.17 -1.23 -13.15
CA TYR A 255 -12.11 -0.90 -14.01
C TYR A 255 -12.67 -0.96 -15.44
N LYS A 256 -13.74 -0.16 -15.64
CA LYS A 256 -14.39 0.04 -16.94
C LYS A 256 -13.67 1.09 -17.74
#